data_c5c45acba8bc164d9f19cee07c86ed38
#
_entry.id   c5c45acba8bc164d9f19cee07c86ed38
#
_cell.length_a   1.000
_cell.length_b   1.000
_cell.length_c   1.000
_cell.angle_alpha   90.00
_cell.angle_beta   90.00
_cell.angle_gamma   90.00
#
_symmetry.space_group_name_H-M   'P 1'
#
loop_
_entity.id
_entity.type
_entity.pdbx_description
1 polymer ?
#
loop_
_entity_poly.entity_id
_entity_poly.type
_entity_poly.pdbx_seq_one_letter_code
_entity_poly.pdbx_strand_id
1 'polypeptide(L)'
;FSSDSRIKNNIVELEDNEALNVFRQLKPCKYNYIDYRGKGTDKVFGFIAQEVKEILPHAVTISKTPGKYIPNIYTFADINNTIITFNDTVNSFTDENGNIFKDNIGNTNLFTKDLNDKFDTLILYSSTGNECRREIVNIIDEKTFEIDIPIESEYIEYNKIFVFGQEINDFHSLNKDAIWTTAAAALQEVDRIQQNNTNEIQEIKQKNIELETELQTEKTKVATLETQ
;
A
#
# COMPACT_ATOMS: atom_id res chain seq x y z
N PHE A 1 5.92 20.18 10.72
CA PHE A 1 6.28 19.18 11.76
C PHE A 1 6.81 19.89 12.98
N SER A 2 6.12 19.76 14.13
CA SER A 2 6.62 20.24 15.41
C SER A 2 7.34 19.08 16.12
N SER A 3 8.64 19.21 16.37
CA SER A 3 9.45 18.16 17.02
C SER A 3 10.32 18.71 18.17
N ASP A 4 9.91 19.85 18.75
CA ASP A 4 10.57 20.45 19.89
C ASP A 4 10.45 19.53 21.12
N SER A 5 11.55 19.29 21.83
CA SER A 5 11.58 18.43 23.02
C SER A 5 10.63 18.89 24.13
N ARG A 6 10.38 20.19 24.24
CA ARG A 6 9.52 20.79 25.26
C ARG A 6 8.04 20.43 25.14
N ILE A 7 7.61 19.91 23.98
CA ILE A 7 6.24 19.44 23.74
C ILE A 7 6.11 17.92 23.82
N LYS A 8 7.18 17.21 24.21
CA LYS A 8 7.24 15.75 24.28
C LYS A 8 7.50 15.30 25.72
N ASN A 9 6.96 14.14 26.09
CA ASN A 9 7.26 13.47 27.34
C ASN A 9 7.49 11.96 27.10
N ASN A 10 8.02 11.26 28.08
CA ASN A 10 8.26 9.81 28.02
C ASN A 10 9.03 9.39 26.74
N ILE A 11 10.08 10.14 26.41
CA ILE A 11 10.90 9.86 25.24
C ILE A 11 11.71 8.59 25.52
N VAL A 12 11.49 7.56 24.70
CA VAL A 12 12.21 6.28 24.73
C VAL A 12 12.75 6.03 23.34
N GLU A 13 14.01 5.60 23.26
CA GLU A 13 14.62 5.19 22.00
C GLU A 13 13.98 3.89 21.50
N LEU A 14 13.94 3.70 20.18
CA LEU A 14 13.50 2.45 19.59
C LEU A 14 14.61 1.40 19.74
N GLU A 15 14.22 0.17 20.02
CA GLU A 15 15.14 -0.97 20.02
C GLU A 15 15.51 -1.33 18.58
N ASP A 16 16.78 -1.12 18.22
CA ASP A 16 17.28 -1.22 16.85
C ASP A 16 17.09 -2.62 16.24
N ASN A 17 17.33 -3.68 17.01
CA ASN A 17 17.16 -5.07 16.60
C ASN A 17 15.68 -5.41 16.34
N GLU A 18 14.75 -4.92 17.16
CA GLU A 18 13.32 -5.07 16.95
C GLU A 18 12.88 -4.31 15.71
N ALA A 19 13.37 -3.08 15.54
CA ALA A 19 13.10 -2.27 14.37
C ALA A 19 13.57 -2.95 13.08
N LEU A 20 14.75 -3.58 13.07
CA LEU A 20 15.26 -4.34 11.93
C LEU A 20 14.39 -5.56 11.62
N ASN A 21 13.94 -6.28 12.64
CA ASN A 21 13.06 -7.44 12.47
C ASN A 21 11.70 -7.05 11.88
N VAL A 22 11.12 -5.94 12.32
CA VAL A 22 9.89 -5.37 11.77
C VAL A 22 10.11 -4.90 10.34
N PHE A 23 11.17 -4.14 10.09
CA PHE A 23 11.43 -3.56 8.77
C PHE A 23 11.64 -4.61 7.67
N ARG A 24 12.25 -5.75 7.99
CA ARG A 24 12.43 -6.89 7.07
C ARG A 24 11.11 -7.50 6.58
N GLN A 25 10.03 -7.33 7.32
CA GLN A 25 8.71 -7.88 6.98
C GLN A 25 7.89 -6.93 6.11
N LEU A 26 8.22 -5.63 6.09
CA LEU A 26 7.54 -4.64 5.25
C LEU A 26 7.79 -4.95 3.78
N LYS A 27 6.74 -4.83 2.96
CA LYS A 27 6.76 -5.13 1.53
C LYS A 27 6.61 -3.85 0.71
N PRO A 28 7.71 -3.17 0.33
CA PRO A 28 7.63 -2.05 -0.59
C PRO A 28 7.14 -2.53 -1.96
N CYS A 29 6.20 -1.81 -2.56
CA CYS A 29 5.58 -2.18 -3.82
C CYS A 29 5.48 -1.00 -4.78
N LYS A 30 5.20 -1.31 -6.05
CA LYS A 30 4.83 -0.36 -7.09
C LYS A 30 3.39 -0.63 -7.49
N TYR A 31 2.60 0.44 -7.63
CA TYR A 31 1.20 0.32 -8.01
C TYR A 31 0.76 1.51 -8.86
N ASN A 32 -0.36 1.35 -9.55
CA ASN A 32 -1.11 2.45 -10.16
C ASN A 32 -2.38 2.67 -9.35
N TYR A 33 -2.85 3.91 -9.31
CA TYR A 33 -4.17 4.17 -8.74
C TYR A 33 -5.27 3.70 -9.69
N ILE A 34 -6.36 3.14 -9.16
CA ILE A 34 -7.57 2.85 -9.93
C ILE A 34 -8.15 4.16 -10.48
N ASP A 35 -8.18 5.20 -9.65
CA ASP A 35 -8.54 6.55 -10.07
C ASP A 35 -7.41 7.18 -10.92
N TYR A 36 -7.20 6.67 -12.13
CA TYR A 36 -6.20 7.20 -13.04
C TYR A 36 -6.54 8.60 -13.58
N ARG A 37 -7.83 8.96 -13.57
CA ARG A 37 -8.29 10.29 -14.02
C ARG A 37 -7.92 11.38 -13.02
N GLY A 38 -8.05 11.09 -11.72
CA GLY A 38 -7.71 12.02 -10.64
C GLY A 38 -6.26 11.95 -10.16
N LYS A 39 -5.59 10.79 -10.31
CA LYS A 39 -4.24 10.53 -9.76
C LYS A 39 -3.15 10.38 -10.81
N GLY A 40 -3.52 10.34 -12.10
CA GLY A 40 -2.61 10.05 -13.19
C GLY A 40 -2.32 8.56 -13.36
N THR A 41 -1.54 8.26 -14.40
CA THR A 41 -1.23 6.90 -14.83
C THR A 41 0.14 6.41 -14.38
N ASP A 42 0.94 7.27 -13.79
CA ASP A 42 2.29 6.95 -13.35
C ASP A 42 2.30 5.90 -12.24
N LYS A 43 3.33 5.05 -12.27
CA LYS A 43 3.57 4.10 -11.18
C LYS A 43 4.06 4.82 -9.94
N VAL A 44 3.42 4.53 -8.83
CA VAL A 44 3.73 5.06 -7.51
C VAL A 44 4.44 3.99 -6.69
N PHE A 45 5.41 4.40 -5.89
CA PHE A 45 6.12 3.54 -4.94
C PHE A 45 5.53 3.75 -3.54
N GLY A 46 5.29 2.67 -2.83
CA GLY A 46 4.74 2.75 -1.49
C GLY A 46 4.51 1.40 -0.84
N PHE A 47 3.53 1.36 0.03
CA PHE A 47 3.13 0.18 0.77
C PHE A 47 1.61 0.06 0.74
N ILE A 48 1.10 -1.16 0.92
CA ILE A 48 -0.31 -1.43 1.13
C ILE A 48 -0.63 -1.29 2.62
N ALA A 49 -1.54 -0.41 2.97
CA ALA A 49 -1.82 -0.06 4.36
C ALA A 49 -2.30 -1.25 5.19
N GLN A 50 -3.10 -2.14 4.62
CA GLN A 50 -3.58 -3.36 5.26
C GLN A 50 -2.42 -4.31 5.63
N GLU A 51 -1.44 -4.48 4.73
CA GLU A 51 -0.26 -5.31 4.99
C GLU A 51 0.65 -4.69 6.06
N VAL A 52 0.84 -3.38 6.01
CA VAL A 52 1.62 -2.65 7.03
C VAL A 52 0.97 -2.76 8.40
N LYS A 53 -0.36 -2.73 8.48
CA LYS A 53 -1.10 -2.83 9.75
C LYS A 53 -0.82 -4.13 10.51
N GLU A 54 -0.60 -5.24 9.81
CA GLU A 54 -0.29 -6.53 10.43
C GLU A 54 1.09 -6.54 11.10
N ILE A 55 2.02 -5.75 10.58
CA ILE A 55 3.43 -5.73 10.99
C ILE A 55 3.73 -4.54 11.91
N LEU A 56 3.19 -3.37 11.57
CA LEU A 56 3.45 -2.09 12.23
C LEU A 56 2.12 -1.33 12.43
N PRO A 57 1.25 -1.81 13.34
CA PRO A 57 -0.13 -1.30 13.44
C PRO A 57 -0.22 0.20 13.77
N HIS A 58 0.73 0.75 14.53
CA HIS A 58 0.76 2.19 14.84
C HIS A 58 1.13 3.09 13.65
N ALA A 59 1.64 2.52 12.56
CA ALA A 59 1.86 3.24 11.31
C ALA A 59 0.58 3.34 10.45
N VAL A 60 -0.54 2.79 10.91
CA VAL A 60 -1.80 2.81 10.15
C VAL A 60 -2.91 3.43 10.97
N THR A 61 -3.59 4.39 10.36
CA THR A 61 -4.80 4.99 10.93
C THR A 61 -6.00 4.54 10.12
N ILE A 62 -7.04 4.07 10.81
CA ILE A 62 -8.32 3.72 10.20
C ILE A 62 -9.30 4.86 10.46
N SER A 63 -9.77 5.47 9.37
CA SER A 63 -10.81 6.48 9.46
C SER A 63 -12.16 5.80 9.63
N LYS A 64 -12.83 6.09 10.75
CA LYS A 64 -14.19 5.62 11.04
C LYS A 64 -15.26 6.69 10.72
N THR A 65 -14.84 7.85 10.24
CA THR A 65 -15.74 8.93 9.86
C THR A 65 -16.27 8.73 8.45
N PRO A 66 -17.58 8.92 8.22
CA PRO A 66 -18.15 8.99 6.88
C PRO A 66 -17.45 10.04 6.01
N GLY A 67 -17.49 9.87 4.69
CA GLY A 67 -16.92 10.81 3.73
C GLY A 67 -15.58 10.38 3.13
N LYS A 68 -15.15 9.14 3.37
CA LYS A 68 -14.09 8.49 2.59
C LYS A 68 -14.73 7.52 1.60
N TYR A 69 -14.27 7.57 0.36
CA TYR A 69 -14.76 6.72 -0.71
C TYR A 69 -13.61 6.12 -1.50
N ILE A 70 -13.88 4.97 -2.10
CA ILE A 70 -12.91 4.21 -2.89
C ILE A 70 -13.44 4.03 -4.32
N PRO A 71 -12.55 4.05 -5.32
CA PRO A 71 -12.91 3.87 -6.74
C PRO A 71 -13.06 2.38 -7.07
N ASN A 72 -13.90 1.67 -6.33
CA ASN A 72 -14.07 0.23 -6.50
C ASN A 72 -14.99 -0.15 -7.66
N ILE A 73 -15.72 0.80 -8.24
CA ILE A 73 -16.57 0.62 -9.42
C ILE A 73 -15.90 1.24 -10.65
N TYR A 74 -15.65 2.54 -10.64
CA TYR A 74 -14.88 3.33 -11.58
C TYR A 74 -15.21 3.08 -13.05
N THR A 75 -16.48 3.26 -13.42
CA THR A 75 -16.98 3.04 -14.79
C THR A 75 -18.20 3.90 -15.11
N PHE A 76 -18.57 4.00 -16.40
CA PHE A 76 -19.82 4.57 -16.82
C PHE A 76 -20.95 3.53 -16.73
N ALA A 77 -22.12 4.00 -16.31
CA ALA A 77 -23.35 3.23 -16.27
C ALA A 77 -24.47 3.96 -17.03
N ASP A 78 -25.42 3.20 -17.56
CA ASP A 78 -26.66 3.76 -18.08
C ASP A 78 -27.58 4.10 -16.92
N ILE A 79 -28.29 5.21 -17.04
CA ILE A 79 -29.24 5.66 -16.04
C ILE A 79 -30.61 5.95 -16.65
N ASN A 80 -31.63 5.43 -16.01
CA ASN A 80 -33.02 5.73 -16.31
C ASN A 80 -33.79 6.04 -15.00
N ASN A 81 -34.04 7.30 -14.74
CA ASN A 81 -34.63 7.80 -13.49
C ASN A 81 -33.78 7.39 -12.27
N THR A 82 -34.23 6.43 -11.46
CA THR A 82 -33.52 5.88 -10.30
C THR A 82 -32.75 4.59 -10.59
N ILE A 83 -32.90 4.05 -11.80
CA ILE A 83 -32.28 2.77 -12.17
C ILE A 83 -30.95 3.01 -12.84
N ILE A 84 -29.90 2.43 -12.30
CA ILE A 84 -28.54 2.45 -12.83
C ILE A 84 -28.18 1.03 -13.29
N THR A 85 -27.69 0.92 -14.53
CA THR A 85 -27.33 -0.37 -15.15
C THR A 85 -25.92 -0.30 -15.72
N PHE A 86 -25.06 -1.24 -15.29
CA PHE A 86 -23.72 -1.39 -15.83
C PHE A 86 -23.73 -2.20 -17.13
N ASN A 87 -23.02 -1.69 -18.12
CA ASN A 87 -22.82 -2.38 -19.39
C ASN A 87 -21.60 -3.33 -19.31
N ASP A 88 -21.62 -4.40 -20.12
CA ASP A 88 -20.48 -5.33 -20.22
C ASP A 88 -19.25 -4.75 -20.93
N THR A 89 -19.34 -3.55 -21.45
CA THR A 89 -18.25 -2.88 -22.16
C THR A 89 -17.24 -2.32 -21.17
N VAL A 90 -16.15 -3.04 -20.98
CA VAL A 90 -14.99 -2.54 -20.24
C VAL A 90 -14.36 -1.43 -21.08
N ASN A 91 -14.44 -0.20 -20.62
CA ASN A 91 -13.65 0.87 -21.20
C ASN A 91 -12.20 0.66 -20.81
N SER A 92 -11.32 0.65 -21.79
CA SER A 92 -9.86 0.62 -21.53
C SER A 92 -9.21 1.73 -22.31
N PHE A 93 -8.15 2.31 -21.74
CA PHE A 93 -7.28 3.19 -22.47
C PHE A 93 -5.82 2.82 -22.21
N THR A 94 -4.96 3.17 -23.14
CA THR A 94 -3.51 2.97 -23.03
C THR A 94 -2.86 4.33 -22.91
N ASP A 95 -2.03 4.52 -21.91
CA ASP A 95 -1.24 5.74 -21.77
C ASP A 95 -0.06 5.77 -22.77
N GLU A 96 0.66 6.87 -22.80
CA GLU A 96 1.84 7.07 -23.63
C GLU A 96 3.00 6.10 -23.34
N ASN A 97 2.98 5.42 -22.18
CA ASN A 97 3.95 4.43 -21.76
C ASN A 97 3.52 2.99 -22.07
N GLY A 98 2.36 2.80 -22.71
CA GLY A 98 1.81 1.49 -23.03
C GLY A 98 1.11 0.78 -21.88
N ASN A 99 0.84 1.44 -20.74
CA ASN A 99 0.06 0.85 -19.66
C ASN A 99 -1.43 0.84 -20.02
N ILE A 100 -2.08 -0.29 -19.80
CA ILE A 100 -3.52 -0.45 -20.07
C ILE A 100 -4.27 -0.24 -18.76
N PHE A 101 -5.16 0.73 -18.75
CA PHE A 101 -6.10 1.03 -17.68
C PHE A 101 -7.49 0.59 -18.10
N LYS A 102 -8.18 -0.12 -17.24
CA LYS A 102 -9.52 -0.64 -17.49
C LYS A 102 -10.47 -0.16 -16.40
N ASP A 103 -11.68 0.18 -16.81
CA ASP A 103 -12.77 0.37 -15.86
C ASP A 103 -13.03 -0.94 -15.09
N ASN A 104 -13.37 -0.81 -13.81
CA ASN A 104 -13.44 -1.95 -12.87
C ASN A 104 -14.78 -2.74 -12.96
N ILE A 105 -15.29 -2.99 -14.13
CA ILE A 105 -16.60 -3.69 -14.33
C ILE A 105 -16.56 -5.16 -13.80
N GLY A 106 -15.39 -5.74 -13.56
CA GLY A 106 -15.25 -7.16 -13.23
C GLY A 106 -15.55 -7.57 -11.78
N ASN A 107 -15.79 -6.62 -10.86
CA ASN A 107 -16.06 -6.92 -9.45
C ASN A 107 -17.55 -6.77 -9.09
N THR A 108 -18.43 -7.41 -9.86
CA THR A 108 -19.88 -7.42 -9.66
C THR A 108 -20.34 -8.07 -8.34
N ASN A 109 -19.44 -8.71 -7.61
CA ASN A 109 -19.69 -9.18 -6.24
C ASN A 109 -19.97 -8.06 -5.22
N LEU A 110 -19.90 -6.79 -5.63
CA LEU A 110 -20.23 -5.64 -4.79
C LEU A 110 -21.70 -5.60 -4.38
N PHE A 111 -22.59 -6.15 -5.21
CA PHE A 111 -24.04 -6.06 -5.05
C PHE A 111 -24.69 -7.34 -4.44
N THR A 112 -23.90 -8.35 -4.08
CA THR A 112 -24.40 -9.56 -3.41
C THR A 112 -24.43 -9.44 -1.88
N LYS A 113 -23.98 -8.31 -1.33
CA LYS A 113 -24.08 -8.07 0.13
C LYS A 113 -25.51 -7.80 0.53
N ASP A 114 -25.94 -8.47 1.60
CA ASP A 114 -27.18 -8.17 2.29
C ASP A 114 -27.34 -6.66 2.49
N LEU A 115 -28.40 -6.08 1.96
CA LEU A 115 -28.82 -4.66 2.10
C LEU A 115 -29.03 -4.23 3.58
N ASN A 116 -28.75 -5.11 4.54
CA ASN A 116 -28.81 -4.82 5.95
C ASN A 116 -27.70 -3.90 6.46
N ASP A 117 -26.63 -3.72 5.71
CA ASP A 117 -25.63 -2.70 5.98
C ASP A 117 -26.03 -1.40 5.27
N LYS A 118 -26.72 -0.54 6.01
CA LYS A 118 -27.31 0.76 5.65
C LYS A 118 -26.35 1.83 5.05
N PHE A 119 -25.26 1.47 4.37
CA PHE A 119 -24.20 2.42 4.03
C PHE A 119 -23.62 2.29 2.63
N ASP A 120 -24.38 1.75 1.68
CA ASP A 120 -23.92 1.71 0.30
C ASP A 120 -24.23 3.03 -0.42
N THR A 121 -23.58 4.11 0.04
CA THR A 121 -23.61 5.39 -0.65
C THR A 121 -22.67 5.36 -1.83
N LEU A 122 -23.21 5.62 -3.02
CA LEU A 122 -22.45 5.76 -4.25
C LEU A 122 -21.96 7.18 -4.43
N ILE A 123 -20.77 7.30 -4.95
CA ILE A 123 -20.22 8.55 -5.47
C ILE A 123 -20.28 8.50 -6.98
N LEU A 124 -21.01 9.46 -7.53
CA LEU A 124 -21.26 9.61 -8.95
C LEU A 124 -20.69 10.95 -9.42
N TYR A 125 -20.26 11.02 -10.67
CA TYR A 125 -19.78 12.27 -11.27
C TYR A 125 -20.51 12.55 -12.57
N SER A 126 -20.88 13.81 -12.73
CA SER A 126 -21.40 14.35 -14.00
C SER A 126 -20.30 14.41 -15.07
N SER A 127 -20.68 14.65 -16.31
CA SER A 127 -19.74 14.95 -17.41
C SER A 127 -18.89 16.20 -17.15
N THR A 128 -19.38 17.12 -16.34
CA THR A 128 -18.66 18.35 -15.91
C THR A 128 -17.79 18.15 -14.67
N GLY A 129 -17.78 16.94 -14.08
CA GLY A 129 -16.98 16.60 -12.90
C GLY A 129 -17.64 16.95 -11.55
N ASN A 130 -18.91 17.33 -11.54
CA ASN A 130 -19.62 17.60 -10.27
C ASN A 130 -19.95 16.28 -9.57
N GLU A 131 -19.64 16.23 -8.26
CA GLU A 131 -19.92 15.08 -7.40
C GLU A 131 -21.40 15.04 -7.00
N CYS A 132 -21.96 13.82 -7.03
CA CYS A 132 -23.31 13.54 -6.57
C CYS A 132 -23.26 12.27 -5.71
N ARG A 133 -23.97 12.25 -4.60
CA ARG A 133 -24.06 11.09 -3.68
C ARG A 133 -25.46 10.53 -3.69
N ARG A 134 -25.58 9.21 -3.78
CA ARG A 134 -26.86 8.49 -3.77
C ARG A 134 -26.76 7.21 -2.97
N GLU A 135 -27.81 6.88 -2.25
CA GLU A 135 -27.93 5.62 -1.53
C GLU A 135 -28.51 4.53 -2.47
N ILE A 136 -27.97 3.32 -2.40
CA ILE A 136 -28.57 2.16 -3.06
C ILE A 136 -29.74 1.70 -2.19
N VAL A 137 -30.94 1.71 -2.75
CA VAL A 137 -32.16 1.29 -2.05
C VAL A 137 -32.63 -0.11 -2.44
N ASN A 138 -32.23 -0.58 -3.62
CA ASN A 138 -32.60 -1.91 -4.10
C ASN A 138 -31.56 -2.45 -5.09
N ILE A 139 -31.22 -3.73 -4.99
CA ILE A 139 -30.41 -4.45 -5.98
C ILE A 139 -31.34 -5.30 -6.81
N ILE A 140 -31.45 -5.02 -8.10
CA ILE A 140 -32.35 -5.68 -9.03
C ILE A 140 -31.70 -6.95 -9.56
N ASP A 141 -30.44 -6.85 -9.98
CA ASP A 141 -29.61 -7.96 -10.45
C ASP A 141 -28.12 -7.61 -10.30
N GLU A 142 -27.22 -8.48 -10.78
CA GLU A 142 -25.75 -8.32 -10.65
C GLU A 142 -25.21 -7.02 -11.27
N LYS A 143 -25.95 -6.36 -12.14
CA LYS A 143 -25.54 -5.17 -12.89
C LYS A 143 -26.48 -3.99 -12.75
N THR A 144 -27.65 -4.20 -12.11
CA THR A 144 -28.72 -3.23 -12.06
C THR A 144 -29.15 -2.98 -10.62
N PHE A 145 -29.16 -1.74 -10.22
CA PHE A 145 -29.59 -1.31 -8.89
C PHE A 145 -30.41 -0.03 -8.95
N GLU A 146 -31.15 0.24 -7.91
CA GLU A 146 -31.98 1.42 -7.72
C GLU A 146 -31.38 2.33 -6.65
N ILE A 147 -31.35 3.62 -6.95
CA ILE A 147 -30.92 4.68 -6.03
C ILE A 147 -32.13 5.39 -5.39
N ASP A 148 -31.89 6.02 -4.26
CA ASP A 148 -32.89 6.68 -3.40
C ASP A 148 -33.63 7.82 -4.10
N ILE A 149 -32.94 8.66 -4.86
CA ILE A 149 -33.45 9.88 -5.48
C ILE A 149 -32.96 9.95 -6.93
N PRO A 150 -33.82 10.34 -7.89
CA PRO A 150 -33.40 10.58 -9.26
C PRO A 150 -32.24 11.57 -9.34
N ILE A 151 -31.38 11.36 -10.30
CA ILE A 151 -30.26 12.27 -10.57
C ILE A 151 -30.76 13.39 -11.47
N GLU A 152 -30.44 14.62 -11.11
CA GLU A 152 -30.83 15.80 -11.89
C GLU A 152 -30.25 15.73 -13.30
N SER A 153 -31.00 16.20 -14.29
CA SER A 153 -30.66 16.07 -15.71
C SER A 153 -29.33 16.72 -16.09
N GLU A 154 -28.88 17.70 -15.30
CA GLU A 154 -27.58 18.35 -15.51
C GLU A 154 -26.38 17.44 -15.24
N TYR A 155 -26.57 16.36 -14.48
CA TYR A 155 -25.56 15.34 -14.20
C TYR A 155 -25.52 14.23 -15.23
N ILE A 156 -26.53 14.14 -16.13
CA ILE A 156 -26.71 13.04 -17.07
C ILE A 156 -26.39 13.54 -18.47
N GLU A 157 -25.47 12.87 -19.14
CA GLU A 157 -25.18 13.09 -20.54
C GLU A 157 -25.42 11.77 -21.32
N TYR A 158 -26.24 11.85 -22.35
CA TYR A 158 -26.60 10.66 -23.15
C TYR A 158 -27.13 9.46 -22.33
N ASN A 159 -27.92 9.74 -21.29
CA ASN A 159 -28.38 8.75 -20.31
C ASN A 159 -27.26 7.95 -19.61
N LYS A 160 -26.08 8.56 -19.46
CA LYS A 160 -24.92 7.97 -18.79
C LYS A 160 -24.48 8.81 -17.61
N ILE A 161 -23.96 8.12 -16.60
CA ILE A 161 -23.33 8.73 -15.44
C ILE A 161 -22.06 7.97 -15.11
N PHE A 162 -21.03 8.68 -14.62
CA PHE A 162 -19.82 8.03 -14.15
C PHE A 162 -20.00 7.61 -12.68
N VAL A 163 -19.90 6.32 -12.43
CA VAL A 163 -19.94 5.73 -11.07
C VAL A 163 -18.52 5.55 -10.61
N PHE A 164 -18.11 6.39 -9.65
CA PHE A 164 -16.75 6.33 -9.09
C PHE A 164 -16.58 5.12 -8.18
N GLY A 165 -17.45 4.95 -7.22
CA GLY A 165 -17.42 3.86 -6.26
C GLY A 165 -18.25 4.13 -5.03
N GLN A 166 -17.87 3.49 -3.93
CA GLN A 166 -18.66 3.48 -2.69
C GLN A 166 -17.99 4.27 -1.58
N GLU A 167 -18.80 4.86 -0.70
CA GLU A 167 -18.35 5.37 0.58
C GLU A 167 -17.98 4.21 1.51
N ILE A 168 -16.91 4.39 2.29
CA ILE A 168 -16.44 3.40 3.26
C ILE A 168 -16.15 4.06 4.60
N ASN A 169 -16.21 3.28 5.68
CA ASN A 169 -15.96 3.72 7.05
C ASN A 169 -14.70 3.11 7.68
N ASP A 170 -13.90 2.43 6.87
CA ASP A 170 -12.67 1.74 7.30
C ASP A 170 -11.44 2.11 6.46
N PHE A 171 -11.42 3.34 5.93
CA PHE A 171 -10.32 3.79 5.08
C PHE A 171 -8.99 3.78 5.82
N HIS A 172 -8.04 3.01 5.30
CA HIS A 172 -6.69 2.86 5.85
C HIS A 172 -5.73 3.90 5.29
N SER A 173 -5.09 4.64 6.18
CA SER A 173 -4.05 5.64 5.83
C SER A 173 -2.74 5.29 6.50
N LEU A 174 -1.61 5.52 5.81
CA LEU A 174 -0.28 5.29 6.33
C LEU A 174 0.30 6.55 6.98
N ASN A 175 0.85 6.36 8.17
CA ASN A 175 1.76 7.32 8.78
C ASN A 175 3.19 7.00 8.30
N LYS A 176 3.64 7.76 7.30
CA LYS A 176 4.98 7.55 6.71
C LYS A 176 6.11 7.84 7.70
N ASP A 177 5.91 8.74 8.65
CA ASP A 177 6.92 9.09 9.65
C ASP A 177 7.22 7.91 10.57
N ALA A 178 6.20 7.13 10.96
CA ALA A 178 6.41 5.91 11.73
C ALA A 178 7.24 4.88 10.95
N ILE A 179 7.00 4.72 9.66
CA ILE A 179 7.77 3.82 8.80
C ILE A 179 9.22 4.31 8.69
N TRP A 180 9.44 5.61 8.45
CA TRP A 180 10.78 6.18 8.32
C TRP A 180 11.58 6.11 9.62
N THR A 181 10.93 6.33 10.76
CA THR A 181 11.58 6.23 12.07
C THR A 181 12.02 4.80 12.36
N THR A 182 11.16 3.81 12.05
CA THR A 182 11.51 2.39 12.15
C THR A 182 12.65 2.02 11.19
N ALA A 183 12.66 2.56 9.97
CA ALA A 183 13.73 2.35 9.01
C ALA A 183 15.08 2.93 9.49
N ALA A 184 15.07 4.09 10.15
CA ALA A 184 16.26 4.69 10.69
C ALA A 184 16.89 3.82 11.80
N ALA A 185 16.09 3.33 12.75
CA ALA A 185 16.56 2.41 13.80
C ALA A 185 17.04 1.08 13.20
N ALA A 186 16.31 0.52 12.22
CA ALA A 186 16.75 -0.69 11.52
C ALA A 186 18.10 -0.52 10.79
N LEU A 187 18.37 0.66 10.23
CA LEU A 187 19.64 0.96 9.58
C LEU A 187 20.79 1.06 10.60
N GLN A 188 20.53 1.63 11.77
CA GLN A 188 21.50 1.67 12.88
C GLN A 188 21.91 0.25 13.31
N GLU A 189 20.96 -0.68 13.42
CA GLU A 189 21.25 -2.09 13.69
C GLU A 189 22.08 -2.74 12.58
N VAL A 190 21.77 -2.49 11.31
CA VAL A 190 22.57 -3.01 10.19
C VAL A 190 24.00 -2.50 10.26
N ASP A 191 24.21 -1.22 10.55
CA ASP A 191 25.55 -0.63 10.72
C ASP A 191 26.31 -1.29 11.88
N ARG A 192 25.65 -1.49 13.03
CA ARG A 192 26.24 -2.18 14.18
C ARG A 192 26.66 -3.61 13.85
N ILE A 193 25.81 -4.36 13.15
CA ILE A 193 26.15 -5.72 12.69
C ILE A 193 27.33 -5.69 11.72
N GLN A 194 27.36 -4.76 10.80
CA GLN A 194 28.44 -4.59 9.83
C GLN A 194 29.79 -4.32 10.52
N GLN A 195 29.80 -3.44 11.54
CA GLN A 195 31.00 -3.13 12.31
C GLN A 195 31.51 -4.37 13.05
N ASN A 196 30.62 -5.12 13.70
CA ASN A 196 30.99 -6.37 14.40
C ASN A 196 31.59 -7.39 13.43
N ASN A 197 30.93 -7.63 12.27
CA ASN A 197 31.43 -8.55 11.24
C ASN A 197 32.80 -8.10 10.72
N THR A 198 33.05 -6.80 10.59
CA THR A 198 34.34 -6.26 10.16
C THR A 198 35.45 -6.59 11.18
N ASN A 199 35.16 -6.44 12.47
CA ASN A 199 36.10 -6.76 13.53
C ASN A 199 36.41 -8.28 13.56
N GLU A 200 35.37 -9.12 13.49
CA GLU A 200 35.55 -10.58 13.42
C GLU A 200 36.39 -11.01 12.21
N ILE A 201 36.14 -10.41 11.05
CA ILE A 201 36.95 -10.68 9.85
C ILE A 201 38.42 -10.30 10.04
N GLN A 202 38.70 -9.20 10.74
CA GLN A 202 40.07 -8.78 11.06
C GLN A 202 40.75 -9.77 12.00
N GLU A 203 40.04 -10.24 13.04
CA GLU A 203 40.54 -11.25 13.97
C GLU A 203 40.83 -12.57 13.27
N ILE A 204 39.92 -13.03 12.42
CA ILE A 204 40.11 -14.25 11.61
C ILE A 204 41.31 -14.14 10.67
N LYS A 205 41.50 -13.00 10.01
CA LYS A 205 42.66 -12.76 9.14
C LYS A 205 43.96 -12.81 9.94
N GLN A 206 44.01 -12.19 11.11
CA GLN A 206 45.19 -12.23 11.98
C GLN A 206 45.51 -13.67 12.40
N LYS A 207 44.49 -14.40 12.82
CA LYS A 207 44.67 -15.80 13.23
C LYS A 207 45.13 -16.70 12.07
N ASN A 208 44.66 -16.45 10.87
CA ASN A 208 45.14 -17.20 9.68
C ASN A 208 46.61 -16.92 9.41
N ILE A 209 47.10 -15.70 9.54
CA ILE A 209 48.55 -15.36 9.40
C ILE A 209 49.36 -16.08 10.44
N GLU A 210 48.88 -16.17 11.67
CA GLU A 210 49.56 -16.89 12.76
C GLU A 210 49.64 -18.38 12.44
N LEU A 211 48.54 -18.99 12.04
CA LEU A 211 48.48 -20.41 11.65
C LEU A 211 49.36 -20.75 10.43
N GLU A 212 49.42 -19.88 9.43
CA GLU A 212 50.33 -20.03 8.28
C GLU A 212 51.81 -20.02 8.72
N THR A 213 52.12 -19.12 9.64
CA THR A 213 53.49 -19.04 10.22
C THR A 213 53.86 -20.28 11.01
N GLU A 214 52.95 -20.77 11.85
CA GLU A 214 53.12 -22.03 12.59
C GLU A 214 53.28 -23.21 11.66
N LEU A 215 52.40 -23.32 10.66
CA LEU A 215 52.47 -24.39 9.64
C LEU A 215 53.81 -24.41 8.88
N GLN A 216 54.32 -23.24 8.51
CA GLN A 216 55.61 -23.12 7.85
C GLN A 216 56.77 -23.57 8.77
N THR A 217 56.67 -23.20 10.05
CA THR A 217 57.64 -23.61 11.08
C THR A 217 57.65 -25.14 11.25
N GLU A 218 56.48 -25.76 11.34
CA GLU A 218 56.38 -27.23 11.45
C GLU A 218 56.85 -27.93 10.18
N LYS A 219 56.54 -27.45 8.98
CA LYS A 219 57.08 -27.98 7.73
C LYS A 219 58.61 -27.96 7.69
N THR A 220 59.21 -26.88 8.20
CA THR A 220 60.67 -26.77 8.26
C THR A 220 61.27 -27.78 9.25
N LYS A 221 60.64 -28.02 10.41
CA LYS A 221 61.04 -29.05 11.36
C LYS A 221 60.98 -30.46 10.75
N VAL A 222 59.90 -30.78 10.08
CA VAL A 222 59.72 -32.10 9.38
C VAL A 222 60.85 -32.30 8.36
N ALA A 223 61.08 -31.31 7.48
CA ALA A 223 62.15 -31.41 6.48
C ALA A 223 63.54 -31.60 7.10
N THR A 224 63.78 -31.01 8.26
CA THR A 224 65.08 -31.19 8.98
C THR A 224 65.21 -32.61 9.53
N LEU A 225 64.13 -33.20 10.03
CA LEU A 225 64.12 -34.58 10.54
C LEU A 225 64.24 -35.63 9.43
N GLU A 226 63.72 -35.38 8.24
CA GLU A 226 63.84 -36.28 7.07
C GLU A 226 65.27 -36.31 6.47
N THR A 227 66.12 -35.32 6.83
CA THR A 227 67.50 -35.22 6.34
C THR A 227 68.56 -35.75 7.33
N GLN A 228 68.14 -36.20 8.49
CA GLN A 228 68.97 -36.91 9.48
C GLN A 228 68.82 -38.40 9.36
#